data_8199d479912e5f14017be2f88bfb8de4
#
_entry.id   8199d479912e5f14017be2f88bfb8de4
#
_cell.length_a   1.000
_cell.length_b   1.000
_cell.length_c   1.000
_cell.angle_alpha   90.00
_cell.angle_beta   90.00
_cell.angle_gamma   90.00
#
_symmetry.space_group_name_H-M   'P 1'
#
loop_
_entity.id
_entity.type
_entity.pdbx_description
1 polymer ?
#
loop_
_entity_poly.entity_id
_entity_poly.type
_entity_poly.pdbx_seq_one_letter_code
_entity_poly.pdbx_strand_id
1 'polypeptide(L)'
;MIHNKQILTGLDHSQYEHPLDRAALEKLESIPFLTTACKWVTSNFIERVYNIQYTGSNLKVTKDNYPKIYEYLVEACRILDLQQVPELYITWGYDINACTIGAENPIIVLNSGLIDLCDDDEILFIIGHEVGHIKSQHMLYHLMAQVINWGIDTIPGGSLVASGLQFALYYWSRMSEFTADRAGLMC
;
A
#
# COMPACT_ATOMS: atom_id res chain seq x y z
N MET A 1 12.79 -4.39 -22.38
CA MET A 1 13.93 -5.19 -21.86
C MET A 1 14.02 -4.86 -20.39
N ILE A 2 13.71 -5.81 -19.53
CA ILE A 2 13.91 -5.66 -18.07
C ILE A 2 15.43 -5.49 -17.91
N HIS A 3 15.86 -4.27 -17.61
CA HIS A 3 17.26 -3.99 -17.38
C HIS A 3 17.71 -4.83 -16.16
N ASN A 4 18.96 -5.28 -16.19
CA ASN A 4 19.58 -6.08 -15.12
C ASN A 4 19.73 -5.20 -13.86
N LYS A 5 18.58 -4.90 -13.20
CA LYS A 5 18.53 -4.04 -12.00
C LYS A 5 19.17 -4.78 -10.84
N GLN A 6 19.81 -4.03 -9.96
CA GLN A 6 20.54 -4.61 -8.82
C GLN A 6 19.57 -5.19 -7.80
N ILE A 7 19.74 -6.45 -7.45
CA ILE A 7 18.99 -7.08 -6.35
C ILE A 7 19.64 -6.66 -5.04
N LEU A 8 18.83 -6.11 -4.15
CA LEU A 8 19.26 -5.66 -2.84
C LEU A 8 18.92 -6.73 -1.79
N THR A 9 19.71 -7.79 -1.71
CA THR A 9 19.51 -8.86 -0.72
C THR A 9 19.63 -8.33 0.71
N GLY A 10 18.64 -8.64 1.55
CA GLY A 10 18.58 -8.16 2.94
C GLY A 10 18.14 -6.70 3.04
N LEU A 11 17.49 -6.15 2.01
CA LEU A 11 16.97 -4.79 2.06
C LEU A 11 15.92 -4.66 3.16
N ASP A 12 16.21 -3.83 4.15
CA ASP A 12 15.25 -3.41 5.17
C ASP A 12 14.62 -2.08 4.77
N HIS A 13 13.31 -1.90 5.03
CA HIS A 13 12.61 -0.67 4.65
C HIS A 13 13.24 0.60 5.25
N SER A 14 13.85 0.51 6.43
CA SER A 14 14.53 1.64 7.08
C SER A 14 15.70 2.21 6.26
N GLN A 15 16.24 1.46 5.30
CA GLN A 15 17.37 1.90 4.47
C GLN A 15 16.93 2.89 3.37
N TYR A 16 15.67 2.84 2.93
CA TYR A 16 15.11 3.78 1.97
C TYR A 16 14.00 4.68 2.55
N GLU A 17 13.55 4.41 3.76
CA GLU A 17 12.52 5.16 4.45
C GLU A 17 12.81 6.67 4.47
N HIS A 18 11.80 7.48 4.18
CA HIS A 18 11.95 8.93 4.23
C HIS A 18 11.95 9.42 5.69
N PRO A 19 12.87 10.31 6.09
CA PRO A 19 12.97 10.77 7.49
C PRO A 19 11.67 11.37 8.05
N LEU A 20 10.86 12.03 7.21
CA LEU A 20 9.57 12.58 7.62
C LEU A 20 8.52 11.50 7.86
N ASP A 21 8.56 10.40 7.11
CA ASP A 21 7.71 9.24 7.31
C ASP A 21 8.03 8.61 8.68
N ARG A 22 9.29 8.26 8.91
CA ARG A 22 9.75 7.74 10.20
C ARG A 22 9.33 8.62 11.37
N ALA A 23 9.60 9.92 11.30
CA ALA A 23 9.26 10.86 12.37
C ALA A 23 7.75 10.99 12.62
N ALA A 24 6.93 10.86 11.57
CA ALA A 24 5.47 10.88 11.69
C ALA A 24 4.94 9.56 12.25
N LEU A 25 5.49 8.42 11.80
CA LEU A 25 5.14 7.09 12.29
C LEU A 25 5.45 6.93 13.79
N GLU A 26 6.65 7.33 14.24
CA GLU A 26 7.05 7.30 15.65
C GLU A 26 6.06 8.08 16.54
N LYS A 27 5.54 9.21 16.06
CA LYS A 27 4.51 9.97 16.78
C LYS A 27 3.18 9.22 16.88
N LEU A 28 2.74 8.56 15.80
CA LEU A 28 1.53 7.75 15.81
C LEU A 28 1.67 6.56 16.76
N GLU A 29 2.79 5.86 16.71
CA GLU A 29 3.08 4.71 17.58
C GLU A 29 3.22 5.08 19.05
N SER A 30 3.59 6.32 19.36
CA SER A 30 3.62 6.83 20.73
C SER A 30 2.24 7.03 21.36
N ILE A 31 1.17 7.01 20.56
CA ILE A 31 -0.21 7.12 21.07
C ILE A 31 -0.63 5.79 21.71
N PRO A 32 -0.91 5.76 23.03
CA PRO A 32 -1.25 4.52 23.72
C PRO A 32 -2.44 3.81 23.08
N PHE A 33 -2.34 2.50 22.93
CA PHE A 33 -3.37 1.61 22.36
C PHE A 33 -3.72 1.84 20.89
N LEU A 34 -3.20 2.88 20.20
CA LEU A 34 -3.55 3.15 18.80
C LEU A 34 -3.22 1.95 17.90
N THR A 35 -1.98 1.46 17.93
CA THR A 35 -1.54 0.33 17.10
C THR A 35 -2.36 -0.93 17.38
N THR A 36 -2.69 -1.20 18.65
CA THR A 36 -3.52 -2.35 19.03
C THR A 36 -4.95 -2.21 18.50
N ALA A 37 -5.53 -1.01 18.62
CA ALA A 37 -6.86 -0.73 18.09
C ALA A 37 -6.89 -0.83 16.56
N CYS A 38 -5.87 -0.31 15.88
CA CYS A 38 -5.71 -0.43 14.43
C CYS A 38 -5.69 -1.90 14.00
N LYS A 39 -4.84 -2.71 14.61
CA LYS A 39 -4.74 -4.16 14.32
C LYS A 39 -6.07 -4.87 14.56
N TRP A 40 -6.75 -4.59 15.66
CA TRP A 40 -8.04 -5.23 15.96
C TRP A 40 -9.12 -4.88 14.95
N VAL A 41 -9.25 -3.60 14.59
CA VAL A 41 -10.25 -3.13 13.60
C VAL A 41 -9.93 -3.71 12.22
N THR A 42 -8.68 -3.69 11.81
CA THR A 42 -8.24 -4.16 10.50
C THR A 42 -8.52 -5.65 10.33
N SER A 43 -8.06 -6.49 11.27
CA SER A 43 -8.18 -7.94 11.15
C SER A 43 -9.64 -8.44 11.28
N ASN A 44 -10.49 -7.76 12.05
CA ASN A 44 -11.86 -8.24 12.31
C ASN A 44 -12.91 -7.72 11.31
N PHE A 45 -12.71 -6.55 10.72
CA PHE A 45 -13.76 -5.92 9.93
C PHE A 45 -13.35 -5.58 8.49
N ILE A 46 -12.15 -5.05 8.29
CA ILE A 46 -11.82 -4.40 7.03
C ILE A 46 -11.29 -5.38 6.00
N GLU A 47 -10.34 -6.23 6.36
CA GLU A 47 -9.71 -7.15 5.42
C GLU A 47 -10.71 -8.09 4.75
N ARG A 48 -11.70 -8.58 5.49
CA ARG A 48 -12.74 -9.46 4.93
C ARG A 48 -13.60 -8.75 3.89
N VAL A 49 -14.02 -7.52 4.18
CA VAL A 49 -14.88 -6.74 3.27
C VAL A 49 -14.12 -6.40 1.99
N TYR A 50 -12.91 -5.89 2.13
CA TYR A 50 -12.08 -5.52 0.98
C TYR A 50 -11.66 -6.73 0.15
N ASN A 51 -11.22 -7.81 0.77
CA ASN A 51 -10.85 -9.02 0.04
C ASN A 51 -12.04 -9.54 -0.79
N ILE A 52 -13.25 -9.62 -0.23
CA ILE A 52 -14.43 -10.07 -0.97
C ILE A 52 -14.75 -9.11 -2.12
N GLN A 53 -14.72 -7.80 -1.87
CA GLN A 53 -15.03 -6.79 -2.87
C GLN A 53 -14.03 -6.82 -4.03
N TYR A 54 -12.74 -6.85 -3.73
CA TYR A 54 -11.70 -6.73 -4.77
C TYR A 54 -11.43 -8.06 -5.48
N THR A 55 -11.48 -9.20 -4.78
CA THR A 55 -11.28 -10.50 -5.42
C THR A 55 -12.51 -10.96 -6.22
N GLY A 56 -13.72 -10.53 -5.83
CA GLY A 56 -14.96 -10.93 -6.48
C GLY A 56 -15.32 -10.16 -7.75
N SER A 57 -14.79 -8.92 -7.92
CA SER A 57 -15.17 -8.02 -9.03
C SER A 57 -14.02 -7.64 -9.95
N ASN A 58 -12.79 -8.04 -9.64
CA ASN A 58 -11.61 -7.67 -10.41
C ASN A 58 -10.93 -8.89 -11.05
N LEU A 59 -10.13 -8.63 -12.07
CA LEU A 59 -9.39 -9.66 -12.78
C LEU A 59 -8.05 -9.93 -12.08
N LYS A 60 -7.87 -11.13 -11.55
CA LYS A 60 -6.60 -11.55 -10.96
C LYS A 60 -5.53 -11.68 -12.04
N VAL A 61 -4.39 -11.05 -11.84
CA VAL A 61 -3.22 -11.16 -12.71
C VAL A 61 -2.46 -12.44 -12.38
N THR A 62 -2.16 -13.20 -13.42
CA THR A 62 -1.37 -14.42 -13.36
C THR A 62 -0.38 -14.45 -14.52
N LYS A 63 0.61 -15.34 -14.45
CA LYS A 63 1.55 -15.56 -15.54
C LYS A 63 0.88 -16.04 -16.86
N ASP A 64 -0.34 -16.58 -16.77
CA ASP A 64 -1.02 -17.16 -17.92
C ASP A 64 -1.92 -16.14 -18.66
N ASN A 65 -2.47 -15.15 -17.94
CA ASN A 65 -3.38 -14.16 -18.54
C ASN A 65 -2.72 -12.78 -18.80
N TYR A 66 -1.85 -12.31 -17.89
CA TYR A 66 -1.11 -11.05 -18.02
C TYR A 66 0.37 -11.26 -17.67
N PRO A 67 1.10 -12.06 -18.47
CA PRO A 67 2.49 -12.46 -18.16
C PRO A 67 3.40 -11.28 -17.89
N LYS A 68 3.29 -10.21 -18.69
CA LYS A 68 4.14 -9.03 -18.59
C LYS A 68 3.92 -8.26 -17.27
N ILE A 69 2.66 -8.03 -16.88
CA ILE A 69 2.34 -7.36 -15.60
C ILE A 69 2.76 -8.23 -14.41
N TYR A 70 2.59 -9.55 -14.54
CA TYR A 70 3.04 -10.48 -13.51
C TYR A 70 4.57 -10.48 -13.36
N GLU A 71 5.31 -10.39 -14.47
CA GLU A 71 6.78 -10.27 -14.46
C GLU A 71 7.24 -8.98 -13.76
N TYR A 72 6.56 -7.85 -13.96
CA TYR A 72 6.86 -6.60 -13.25
C TYR A 72 6.64 -6.73 -11.73
N LEU A 73 5.56 -7.39 -11.32
CA LEU A 73 5.30 -7.64 -9.91
C LEU A 73 6.41 -8.49 -9.27
N VAL A 74 6.79 -9.58 -9.92
CA VAL A 74 7.86 -10.46 -9.44
C VAL A 74 9.20 -9.71 -9.40
N GLU A 75 9.48 -8.89 -10.42
CA GLU A 75 10.71 -8.10 -10.48
C GLU A 75 10.77 -7.03 -9.38
N ALA A 76 9.68 -6.29 -9.14
CA ALA A 76 9.60 -5.33 -8.05
C ALA A 76 9.81 -6.00 -6.67
N CYS A 77 9.16 -7.14 -6.44
CA CYS A 77 9.37 -7.92 -5.21
C CYS A 77 10.82 -8.38 -5.07
N ARG A 78 11.45 -8.81 -6.17
CA ARG A 78 12.85 -9.25 -6.19
C ARG A 78 13.82 -8.10 -5.89
N ILE A 79 13.61 -6.93 -6.48
CA ILE A 79 14.44 -5.73 -6.25
C ILE A 79 14.32 -5.26 -4.80
N LEU A 80 13.11 -5.20 -4.27
CA LEU A 80 12.82 -4.72 -2.92
C LEU A 80 12.97 -5.81 -1.83
N ASP A 81 13.43 -7.01 -2.21
CA ASP A 81 13.58 -8.15 -1.30
C ASP A 81 12.32 -8.46 -0.49
N LEU A 82 11.15 -8.43 -1.15
CA LEU A 82 9.90 -8.87 -0.57
C LEU A 82 9.73 -10.36 -0.79
N GLN A 83 9.75 -11.15 0.29
CA GLN A 83 9.80 -12.62 0.21
C GLN A 83 8.51 -13.24 -0.31
N GLN A 84 7.37 -12.64 -0.01
CA GLN A 84 6.07 -13.13 -0.46
C GLN A 84 5.52 -12.20 -1.53
N VAL A 85 5.35 -12.74 -2.74
CA VAL A 85 4.73 -12.00 -3.84
C VAL A 85 3.24 -11.82 -3.55
N PRO A 86 2.73 -10.57 -3.45
CA PRO A 86 1.32 -10.33 -3.19
C PRO A 86 0.46 -10.69 -4.40
N GLU A 87 -0.85 -10.87 -4.18
CA GLU A 87 -1.78 -10.98 -5.29
C GLU A 87 -1.98 -9.63 -5.95
N LEU A 88 -2.06 -9.61 -7.29
CA LEU A 88 -2.31 -8.41 -8.08
C LEU A 88 -3.61 -8.58 -8.87
N TYR A 89 -4.42 -7.53 -8.86
CA TYR A 89 -5.69 -7.47 -9.57
C TYR A 89 -5.75 -6.26 -10.49
N ILE A 90 -6.49 -6.39 -11.57
CA ILE A 90 -6.83 -5.29 -12.47
C ILE A 90 -8.32 -4.99 -12.30
N THR A 91 -8.63 -3.74 -11.97
CA THR A 91 -9.99 -3.21 -11.94
C THR A 91 -10.26 -2.38 -13.19
N TRP A 92 -11.51 -2.40 -13.66
CA TRP A 92 -11.92 -1.54 -14.76
C TRP A 92 -12.02 -0.10 -14.27
N GLY A 93 -11.31 0.81 -14.93
CA GLY A 93 -11.34 2.24 -14.64
C GLY A 93 -10.39 3.01 -15.55
N TYR A 94 -10.78 4.22 -15.94
CA TYR A 94 -9.97 5.09 -16.81
C TYR A 94 -8.96 5.94 -16.02
N ASP A 95 -9.10 6.02 -14.71
CA ASP A 95 -8.17 6.76 -13.89
C ASP A 95 -6.79 6.08 -13.88
N ILE A 96 -5.73 6.89 -13.94
CA ILE A 96 -4.37 6.42 -13.72
C ILE A 96 -4.20 6.28 -12.21
N ASN A 97 -4.49 5.11 -11.68
CA ASN A 97 -4.44 4.86 -10.26
C ASN A 97 -4.06 3.41 -9.95
N ALA A 98 -3.39 3.24 -8.83
CA ALA A 98 -3.09 1.96 -8.20
C ALA A 98 -3.32 2.08 -6.70
N CYS A 99 -3.52 0.97 -6.01
CA CYS A 99 -3.57 0.96 -4.56
C CYS A 99 -3.22 -0.41 -3.99
N THR A 100 -2.66 -0.39 -2.80
CA THR A 100 -2.45 -1.58 -1.97
C THR A 100 -3.50 -1.63 -0.86
N ILE A 101 -4.06 -2.81 -0.61
CA ILE A 101 -5.14 -3.02 0.36
C ILE A 101 -4.84 -4.27 1.19
N GLY A 102 -5.16 -4.19 2.48
CA GLY A 102 -4.91 -5.30 3.43
C GLY A 102 -3.58 -5.15 4.16
N ALA A 103 -3.56 -5.52 5.43
CA ALA A 103 -2.37 -5.44 6.28
C ALA A 103 -1.72 -6.82 6.51
N GLU A 104 -2.53 -7.88 6.70
CA GLU A 104 -2.01 -9.24 6.89
C GLU A 104 -1.80 -9.97 5.56
N ASN A 105 -2.74 -9.79 4.62
CA ASN A 105 -2.68 -10.37 3.28
C ASN A 105 -2.88 -9.27 2.24
N PRO A 106 -1.85 -8.44 1.99
CA PRO A 106 -1.98 -7.31 1.09
C PRO A 106 -2.17 -7.77 -0.36
N ILE A 107 -3.06 -7.07 -1.05
CA ILE A 107 -3.28 -7.18 -2.49
C ILE A 107 -2.98 -5.85 -3.16
N ILE A 108 -2.47 -5.90 -4.38
CA ILE A 108 -2.28 -4.72 -5.23
C ILE A 108 -3.39 -4.68 -6.27
N VAL A 109 -3.96 -3.50 -6.50
CA VAL A 109 -5.00 -3.27 -7.52
C VAL A 109 -4.54 -2.17 -8.46
N LEU A 110 -4.52 -2.46 -9.75
CA LEU A 110 -4.21 -1.50 -10.82
C LEU A 110 -5.48 -1.18 -11.59
N ASN A 111 -5.71 0.09 -11.90
CA ASN A 111 -6.77 0.46 -12.86
C ASN A 111 -6.34 0.13 -14.29
N SER A 112 -7.28 -0.32 -15.12
CA SER A 112 -7.00 -0.64 -16.53
C SER A 112 -6.48 0.57 -17.32
N GLY A 113 -6.95 1.78 -17.03
CA GLY A 113 -6.47 3.01 -17.67
C GLY A 113 -5.00 3.30 -17.42
N LEU A 114 -4.45 2.88 -16.26
CA LEU A 114 -3.02 2.97 -15.97
C LEU A 114 -2.22 2.07 -16.93
N ILE A 115 -2.68 0.83 -17.13
CA ILE A 115 -2.01 -0.15 -17.99
C ILE A 115 -2.04 0.29 -19.46
N ASP A 116 -3.12 0.94 -19.88
CA ASP A 116 -3.30 1.44 -21.26
C ASP A 116 -2.43 2.67 -21.58
N LEU A 117 -2.10 3.49 -20.57
CA LEU A 117 -1.45 4.79 -20.74
C LEU A 117 0.03 4.79 -20.40
N CYS A 118 0.45 3.97 -19.43
CA CYS A 118 1.82 3.94 -18.95
C CYS A 118 2.71 3.00 -19.77
N ASP A 119 3.96 3.37 -19.90
CA ASP A 119 4.96 2.48 -20.48
C ASP A 119 5.47 1.44 -19.46
N ASP A 120 6.38 0.59 -19.89
CA ASP A 120 6.89 -0.53 -19.11
C ASP A 120 7.63 -0.10 -17.85
N ASP A 121 8.44 0.95 -17.95
CA ASP A 121 9.23 1.46 -16.82
C ASP A 121 8.31 2.20 -15.83
N GLU A 122 7.29 2.91 -16.31
CA GLU A 122 6.28 3.57 -15.48
C GLU A 122 5.43 2.55 -14.71
N ILE A 123 5.00 1.46 -15.38
CA ILE A 123 4.24 0.38 -14.71
C ILE A 123 5.10 -0.30 -13.64
N LEU A 124 6.38 -0.57 -13.94
CA LEU A 124 7.29 -1.18 -12.97
C LEU A 124 7.52 -0.25 -11.76
N PHE A 125 7.70 1.07 -12.01
CA PHE A 125 7.78 2.07 -10.95
C PHE A 125 6.54 2.04 -10.05
N ILE A 126 5.34 2.06 -10.65
CA ILE A 126 4.07 2.07 -9.90
C ILE A 126 3.91 0.78 -9.08
N ILE A 127 4.19 -0.36 -9.66
CA ILE A 127 4.17 -1.64 -8.91
C ILE A 127 5.21 -1.63 -7.80
N GLY A 128 6.41 -1.10 -8.04
CA GLY A 128 7.45 -0.93 -7.03
C GLY A 128 7.05 0.00 -5.90
N HIS A 129 6.32 1.08 -6.19
CA HIS A 129 5.71 1.97 -5.20
C HIS A 129 4.72 1.21 -4.30
N GLU A 130 3.81 0.46 -4.88
CA GLU A 130 2.83 -0.36 -4.13
C GLU A 130 3.51 -1.46 -3.30
N VAL A 131 4.51 -2.14 -3.84
CA VAL A 131 5.35 -3.10 -3.10
C VAL A 131 6.10 -2.41 -1.96
N GLY A 132 6.52 -1.16 -2.16
CA GLY A 132 7.13 -0.30 -1.13
C GLY A 132 6.21 -0.08 0.06
N HIS A 133 4.92 0.18 -0.17
CA HIS A 133 3.92 0.28 0.88
C HIS A 133 3.79 -1.03 1.68
N ILE A 134 3.81 -2.18 1.00
CA ILE A 134 3.76 -3.50 1.65
C ILE A 134 5.01 -3.72 2.50
N LYS A 135 6.18 -3.51 1.95
CA LYS A 135 7.48 -3.70 2.61
C LYS A 135 7.63 -2.82 3.85
N SER A 136 7.12 -1.58 3.80
CA SER A 136 7.16 -0.60 4.88
C SER A 136 5.96 -0.71 5.85
N GLN A 137 5.07 -1.68 5.65
CA GLN A 137 3.89 -1.93 6.50
C GLN A 137 2.95 -0.73 6.65
N HIS A 138 2.84 0.13 5.64
CA HIS A 138 2.02 1.34 5.69
C HIS A 138 0.52 1.05 5.78
N MET A 139 0.08 -0.14 5.36
CA MET A 139 -1.35 -0.48 5.20
C MET A 139 -2.16 -0.39 6.48
N LEU A 140 -1.56 -0.71 7.63
CA LEU A 140 -2.25 -0.68 8.92
C LEU A 140 -2.85 0.71 9.22
N TYR A 141 -2.03 1.75 9.09
CA TYR A 141 -2.43 3.12 9.40
C TYR A 141 -3.22 3.79 8.27
N HIS A 142 -3.00 3.39 7.00
CA HIS A 142 -3.85 3.80 5.88
C HIS A 142 -5.29 3.31 6.06
N LEU A 143 -5.47 2.05 6.42
CA LEU A 143 -6.79 1.50 6.72
C LEU A 143 -7.44 2.20 7.92
N MET A 144 -6.66 2.52 8.95
CA MET A 144 -7.18 3.26 10.10
C MET A 144 -7.64 4.68 9.73
N ALA A 145 -6.90 5.38 8.86
CA ALA A 145 -7.32 6.68 8.35
C ALA A 145 -8.67 6.60 7.61
N GLN A 146 -8.89 5.53 6.85
CA GLN A 146 -10.16 5.29 6.16
C GLN A 146 -11.30 4.99 7.15
N VAL A 147 -11.06 4.16 8.16
CA VAL A 147 -12.08 3.85 9.19
C VAL A 147 -12.52 5.08 9.96
N ILE A 148 -11.55 5.92 10.31
CA ILE A 148 -11.83 7.18 10.99
C ILE A 148 -12.72 8.07 10.11
N ASN A 149 -12.49 8.11 8.79
CA ASN A 149 -13.36 8.86 7.88
C ASN A 149 -14.79 8.35 7.80
N TRP A 150 -14.99 7.03 7.92
CA TRP A 150 -16.34 6.44 7.78
C TRP A 150 -17.16 6.50 9.07
N GLY A 151 -16.54 6.66 10.24
CA GLY A 151 -17.20 6.43 11.52
C GLY A 151 -17.15 7.54 12.55
N ILE A 152 -16.41 8.61 12.33
CA ILE A 152 -16.19 9.65 13.36
C ILE A 152 -17.46 10.41 13.75
N ASP A 153 -18.34 10.65 12.80
CA ASP A 153 -19.59 11.39 13.04
C ASP A 153 -20.61 10.62 13.89
N THR A 154 -20.37 9.33 14.14
CA THR A 154 -21.31 8.47 14.88
C THR A 154 -20.99 8.35 16.36
N ILE A 155 -19.84 8.86 16.84
CA ILE A 155 -19.41 8.75 18.25
C ILE A 155 -19.66 10.06 18.99
N PRO A 156 -20.60 10.13 19.97
CA PRO A 156 -20.82 11.33 20.77
C PRO A 156 -19.56 11.76 21.52
N GLY A 157 -19.09 12.99 21.30
CA GLY A 157 -17.87 13.54 21.92
C GLY A 157 -16.56 13.10 21.29
N GLY A 158 -16.60 12.22 20.28
CA GLY A 158 -15.42 11.74 19.56
C GLY A 158 -14.76 12.76 18.63
N SER A 159 -15.48 13.81 18.24
CA SER A 159 -15.08 14.71 17.16
C SER A 159 -13.76 15.48 17.38
N LEU A 160 -13.46 15.90 18.61
CA LEU A 160 -12.25 16.69 18.89
C LEU A 160 -10.98 15.84 19.00
N VAL A 161 -11.07 14.69 19.66
CA VAL A 161 -9.92 13.75 19.76
C VAL A 161 -9.67 13.09 18.41
N ALA A 162 -10.75 12.76 17.72
CA ALA A 162 -10.73 12.16 16.40
C ALA A 162 -10.15 13.10 15.34
N SER A 163 -10.43 14.41 15.38
CA SER A 163 -9.84 15.35 14.41
C SER A 163 -8.31 15.46 14.54
N GLY A 164 -7.78 15.49 15.76
CA GLY A 164 -6.33 15.51 15.98
C GLY A 164 -5.63 14.25 15.45
N LEU A 165 -6.21 13.07 15.71
CA LEU A 165 -5.70 11.80 15.21
C LEU A 165 -5.83 11.72 13.68
N GLN A 166 -6.94 12.18 13.12
CA GLN A 166 -7.17 12.24 11.69
C GLN A 166 -6.12 13.10 10.98
N PHE A 167 -5.82 14.30 11.50
CA PHE A 167 -4.75 15.12 10.96
C PHE A 167 -3.38 14.45 11.04
N ALA A 168 -3.07 13.77 12.15
CA ALA A 168 -1.81 13.06 12.31
C ALA A 168 -1.69 11.90 11.30
N LEU A 169 -2.76 11.13 11.09
CA LEU A 169 -2.81 10.03 10.12
C LEU A 169 -2.70 10.55 8.68
N TYR A 170 -3.39 11.62 8.32
CA TYR A 170 -3.26 12.23 6.99
C TYR A 170 -1.87 12.83 6.73
N TYR A 171 -1.29 13.47 7.74
CA TYR A 171 0.08 13.97 7.63
C TYR A 171 1.05 12.81 7.40
N TRP A 172 0.95 11.75 8.22
CA TRP A 172 1.77 10.56 8.05
C TRP A 172 1.53 9.89 6.68
N SER A 173 0.28 9.72 6.26
CA SER A 173 -0.05 9.14 4.96
C SER A 173 0.64 9.86 3.80
N ARG A 174 0.70 11.20 3.84
CA ARG A 174 1.48 11.95 2.83
C ARG A 174 2.98 11.73 2.92
N MET A 175 3.50 11.50 4.12
CA MET A 175 4.95 11.25 4.30
C MET A 175 5.32 9.83 3.86
N SER A 176 4.43 8.86 4.06
CA SER A 176 4.62 7.47 3.61
C SER A 176 4.71 7.35 2.08
N GLU A 177 4.05 8.25 1.33
CA GLU A 177 4.19 8.31 -0.14
C GLU A 177 5.63 8.56 -0.58
N PHE A 178 6.39 9.41 0.14
CA PHE A 178 7.81 9.64 -0.17
C PHE A 178 8.68 8.38 0.02
N THR A 179 8.32 7.54 0.99
CA THR A 179 8.98 6.24 1.17
C THR A 179 8.63 5.30 0.02
N ALA A 180 7.36 5.22 -0.35
CA ALA A 180 6.88 4.40 -1.46
C ALA A 180 7.47 4.86 -2.81
N ASP A 181 7.56 6.17 -3.05
CA ASP A 181 8.21 6.73 -4.24
C ASP A 181 9.68 6.32 -4.32
N ARG A 182 10.40 6.31 -3.21
CA ARG A 182 11.79 5.83 -3.17
C ARG A 182 11.89 4.35 -3.51
N ALA A 183 10.94 3.53 -3.04
CA ALA A 183 10.87 2.12 -3.42
C ALA A 183 10.61 1.96 -4.92
N GLY A 184 9.65 2.71 -5.47
CA GLY A 184 9.39 2.73 -6.90
C GLY A 184 10.60 3.12 -7.74
N LEU A 185 11.36 4.14 -7.31
CA LEU A 185 12.57 4.58 -8.01
C LEU A 185 13.71 3.55 -8.01
N MET A 186 13.70 2.58 -7.11
CA MET A 186 14.65 1.46 -7.14
C MET A 186 14.24 0.39 -8.17
N CYS A 187 12.95 0.34 -8.48
CA CYS A 187 12.39 -0.55 -9.50
C CYS A 187 12.41 0.05 -10.89
#